data_bf2df6ad65716dc54e9f2909b658b37f
#
_entry.id   bf2df6ad65716dc54e9f2909b658b37f
#
_cell.length_a   1.000
_cell.length_b   1.000
_cell.length_c   1.000
_cell.angle_alpha   90.00
_cell.angle_beta   90.00
_cell.angle_gamma   90.00
#
_symmetry.space_group_name_H-M   'P 1'
#
loop_
_entity.id
_entity.type
_entity.pdbx_description
1 polymer ?
#
loop_
_entity_poly.entity_id
_entity_poly.type
_entity_poly.pdbx_seq_one_letter_code
_entity_poly.pdbx_strand_id
1 'polypeptide(L)'
;MTNGLVKKLTITILVVVLLVACLSIFAACNGDVLDVDITFTDLQGREITVNPSKINKIVCVGAGALRLYSYVGTMDKLCAVEEIEGSRTGFVSVRPYQIAYEDLFKNLIKEGKTAGAGGPKAQVLQTEILAALEPDLIFSCLTLETSAIEDAEKAIGCPIVTLKYGQSKAFSSEIKESLAIIGAVCCTEDRVIEIVAAMEGMKKELSAYGTDKTSPTVYLACNSNWGKKGFLSTSKSYPIFTASGIKNVMDETGKTITDGYTTWENIINADIDKIFIDAGGLDIFKGEYDEPESTYPGNLAQMTAWTGKEVYLMMPNNAYDANVEMYYINAYYAAKIAYGAEIDIASKANEILDIFYGTGKVSYDNVKMYGGYQKLNLPDTWPEK
;
A
#
# COMPACT_ATOMS: atom_id res chain seq x y z
N MET A 1 -35.35 14.98 2.54
CA MET A 1 -34.32 14.81 3.57
C MET A 1 -34.23 13.41 4.20
N THR A 2 -35.11 12.47 3.89
CA THR A 2 -35.16 11.12 4.49
C THR A 2 -34.29 10.06 3.82
N ASN A 3 -33.95 10.20 2.54
CA ASN A 3 -33.21 9.17 1.79
C ASN A 3 -31.68 9.12 2.08
N GLY A 4 -31.09 10.20 2.60
CA GLY A 4 -29.67 10.23 2.97
C GLY A 4 -29.37 9.58 4.32
N LEU A 5 -30.31 9.69 5.27
CA LEU A 5 -30.16 9.09 6.61
C LEU A 5 -30.36 7.58 6.55
N VAL A 6 -31.30 7.09 5.74
CA VAL A 6 -31.55 5.65 5.56
C VAL A 6 -30.36 4.96 4.88
N LYS A 7 -29.74 5.59 3.85
CA LYS A 7 -28.51 5.03 3.22
C LYS A 7 -27.32 5.00 4.18
N LYS A 8 -27.11 6.02 5.00
CA LYS A 8 -26.04 6.02 6.01
C LYS A 8 -26.30 4.96 7.09
N LEU A 9 -27.53 4.81 7.51
CA LEU A 9 -27.92 3.79 8.50
C LEU A 9 -27.75 2.37 7.94
N THR A 10 -28.09 2.15 6.66
CA THR A 10 -27.93 0.84 6.00
C THR A 10 -26.46 0.45 5.79
N ILE A 11 -25.59 1.40 5.47
CA ILE A 11 -24.14 1.16 5.34
C ILE A 11 -23.50 0.89 6.71
N THR A 12 -23.89 1.62 7.75
CA THR A 12 -23.43 1.38 9.13
C THR A 12 -23.93 0.03 9.65
N ILE A 13 -25.15 -0.36 9.34
CA ILE A 13 -25.71 -1.67 9.69
C ILE A 13 -25.02 -2.80 8.89
N LEU A 14 -24.66 -2.58 7.62
CA LEU A 14 -23.94 -3.59 6.80
C LEU A 14 -22.51 -3.82 7.31
N VAL A 15 -21.79 -2.79 7.74
CA VAL A 15 -20.48 -2.91 8.38
C VAL A 15 -20.59 -3.56 9.75
N VAL A 16 -21.64 -3.27 10.52
CA VAL A 16 -21.93 -3.91 11.80
C VAL A 16 -22.42 -5.35 11.59
N VAL A 17 -23.15 -5.66 10.52
CA VAL A 17 -23.59 -7.04 10.21
C VAL A 17 -22.44 -7.89 9.67
N LEU A 18 -21.48 -7.33 8.92
CA LEU A 18 -20.22 -8.02 8.58
C LEU A 18 -19.36 -8.25 9.84
N LEU A 19 -19.27 -7.28 10.74
CA LEU A 19 -18.66 -7.46 12.06
C LEU A 19 -19.46 -8.44 12.93
N VAL A 20 -20.78 -8.46 12.89
CA VAL A 20 -21.64 -9.37 13.67
C VAL A 20 -21.70 -10.76 13.06
N ALA A 21 -21.63 -10.94 11.74
CA ALA A 21 -21.44 -12.26 11.12
C ALA A 21 -20.06 -12.84 11.45
N CYS A 22 -19.03 -12.00 11.56
CA CYS A 22 -17.75 -12.40 12.17
C CYS A 22 -17.90 -12.65 13.69
N LEU A 23 -18.68 -11.84 14.43
CA LEU A 23 -18.89 -11.97 15.89
C LEU A 23 -19.55 -13.28 16.33
N SER A 24 -20.30 -13.95 15.48
CA SER A 24 -20.78 -15.32 15.80
C SER A 24 -19.67 -16.37 15.71
N ILE A 25 -18.56 -16.07 15.05
CA ILE A 25 -17.31 -16.84 15.04
C ILE A 25 -16.39 -16.39 16.20
N PHE A 26 -16.49 -15.15 16.66
CA PHE A 26 -15.68 -14.54 17.74
C PHE A 26 -15.85 -15.13 19.14
N ALA A 27 -16.86 -15.95 19.39
CA ALA A 27 -17.04 -16.59 20.69
C ALA A 27 -16.11 -17.80 20.91
N ALA A 28 -15.25 -18.14 19.93
CA ALA A 28 -14.52 -19.40 19.91
C ALA A 28 -13.01 -19.28 20.23
N CYS A 29 -12.41 -18.08 20.20
CA CYS A 29 -10.96 -17.94 20.31
C CYS A 29 -10.52 -17.23 21.61
N ASN A 30 -10.89 -17.75 22.78
CA ASN A 30 -10.24 -17.41 24.05
C ASN A 30 -9.15 -18.45 24.38
N GLY A 31 -8.02 -18.39 23.66
CA GLY A 31 -6.79 -19.11 24.04
C GLY A 31 -6.56 -20.48 23.44
N ASP A 32 -7.59 -21.24 23.07
CA ASP A 32 -7.46 -22.52 22.37
C ASP A 32 -8.08 -22.40 20.98
N VAL A 33 -7.27 -22.69 19.94
CA VAL A 33 -7.78 -22.76 18.55
C VAL A 33 -8.76 -23.93 18.48
N LEU A 34 -10.05 -23.62 18.30
CA LEU A 34 -11.07 -24.65 18.21
C LEU A 34 -10.91 -25.49 16.93
N ASP A 35 -11.05 -26.80 17.03
CA ASP A 35 -11.06 -27.74 15.89
C ASP A 35 -12.44 -27.70 15.20
N VAL A 36 -12.74 -26.56 14.57
CA VAL A 36 -13.97 -26.33 13.81
C VAL A 36 -13.66 -25.71 12.46
N ASP A 37 -14.43 -26.10 11.46
CA ASP A 37 -14.33 -25.53 10.12
C ASP A 37 -14.97 -24.14 10.10
N ILE A 38 -14.29 -23.18 9.46
CA ILE A 38 -14.82 -21.87 9.15
C ILE A 38 -15.03 -21.75 7.64
N THR A 39 -16.08 -21.06 7.23
CA THR A 39 -16.38 -20.78 5.82
C THR A 39 -16.49 -19.28 5.62
N PHE A 40 -15.80 -18.78 4.60
CA PHE A 40 -15.81 -17.37 4.21
C PHE A 40 -15.74 -17.20 2.68
N THR A 41 -16.07 -16.03 2.18
CA THR A 41 -15.90 -15.69 0.76
C THR A 41 -14.58 -14.95 0.59
N ASP A 42 -13.72 -15.40 -0.32
CA ASP A 42 -12.46 -14.72 -0.66
C ASP A 42 -12.71 -13.48 -1.58
N LEU A 43 -11.67 -12.69 -1.83
CA LEU A 43 -11.82 -11.48 -2.64
C LEU A 43 -12.00 -11.76 -4.15
N GLN A 44 -11.97 -13.05 -4.57
CA GLN A 44 -12.38 -13.48 -5.91
C GLN A 44 -13.88 -13.84 -5.97
N GLY A 45 -14.56 -13.90 -4.81
CA GLY A 45 -15.96 -14.26 -4.69
C GLY A 45 -16.18 -15.76 -4.54
N ARG A 46 -15.15 -16.55 -4.23
CA ARG A 46 -15.22 -18.00 -4.01
C ARG A 46 -15.49 -18.31 -2.54
N GLU A 47 -16.34 -19.27 -2.28
CA GLU A 47 -16.56 -19.82 -0.94
C GLU A 47 -15.41 -20.78 -0.58
N ILE A 48 -14.73 -20.50 0.52
CA ILE A 48 -13.58 -21.27 1.01
C ILE A 48 -13.90 -21.78 2.41
N THR A 49 -13.69 -23.08 2.62
CA THR A 49 -13.83 -23.71 3.94
C THR A 49 -12.48 -24.25 4.40
N VAL A 50 -12.06 -23.85 5.59
CA VAL A 50 -10.80 -24.29 6.21
C VAL A 50 -11.00 -24.53 7.71
N ASN A 51 -10.11 -25.34 8.29
CA ASN A 51 -10.03 -25.53 9.73
C ASN A 51 -8.76 -24.82 10.25
N PRO A 52 -8.85 -23.69 10.97
CA PRO A 52 -7.70 -22.94 11.44
C PRO A 52 -6.73 -23.74 12.31
N SER A 53 -7.23 -24.73 13.06
CA SER A 53 -6.39 -25.62 13.90
C SER A 53 -5.46 -26.52 13.08
N LYS A 54 -5.78 -26.76 11.82
CA LYS A 54 -5.03 -27.62 10.89
C LYS A 54 -4.09 -26.81 9.98
N ILE A 55 -4.17 -25.48 9.99
CA ILE A 55 -3.30 -24.60 9.18
C ILE A 55 -2.01 -24.29 9.96
N ASN A 56 -0.92 -24.92 9.58
CA ASN A 56 0.41 -24.76 10.19
C ASN A 56 1.48 -24.29 9.19
N LYS A 57 1.26 -24.52 7.89
CA LYS A 57 2.18 -24.14 6.83
C LYS A 57 1.47 -23.20 5.86
N ILE A 58 1.83 -21.93 5.90
CA ILE A 58 1.26 -20.87 5.04
C ILE A 58 2.32 -20.39 4.05
N VAL A 59 1.90 -20.16 2.83
CA VAL A 59 2.69 -19.48 1.79
C VAL A 59 1.92 -18.26 1.30
N CYS A 60 2.64 -17.18 1.02
CA CYS A 60 2.09 -15.97 0.41
C CYS A 60 2.73 -15.76 -0.95
N VAL A 61 1.91 -15.56 -2.00
CA VAL A 61 2.38 -15.37 -3.39
C VAL A 61 1.75 -14.17 -4.06
N GLY A 62 2.51 -13.52 -4.91
CA GLY A 62 2.08 -12.34 -5.64
C GLY A 62 2.25 -11.04 -4.86
N ALA A 63 2.22 -9.95 -5.64
CA ALA A 63 2.55 -8.62 -5.16
C ALA A 63 1.67 -8.20 -3.96
N GLY A 64 2.29 -8.08 -2.80
CA GLY A 64 1.65 -7.59 -1.57
C GLY A 64 1.01 -8.66 -0.66
N ALA A 65 0.87 -9.92 -1.08
CA ALA A 65 0.27 -10.96 -0.23
C ALA A 65 1.02 -11.11 1.10
N LEU A 66 2.35 -11.25 1.04
CA LEU A 66 3.19 -11.37 2.23
C LEU A 66 3.15 -10.10 3.10
N ARG A 67 3.00 -8.92 2.50
CA ARG A 67 2.84 -7.67 3.26
C ARG A 67 1.56 -7.68 4.07
N LEU A 68 0.39 -7.98 3.47
CA LEU A 68 -0.87 -8.06 4.19
C LEU A 68 -0.81 -9.11 5.30
N TYR A 69 -0.21 -10.27 5.00
CA TYR A 69 0.02 -11.32 5.99
C TYR A 69 0.90 -10.82 7.15
N SER A 70 1.94 -10.05 6.87
CA SER A 70 2.87 -9.55 7.89
C SER A 70 2.24 -8.59 8.91
N TYR A 71 1.12 -7.97 8.59
CA TYR A 71 0.42 -7.05 9.50
C TYR A 71 -0.38 -7.79 10.58
N VAL A 72 -0.99 -8.91 10.23
CA VAL A 72 -1.95 -9.58 11.10
C VAL A 72 -1.77 -11.10 11.18
N GLY A 73 -0.99 -11.71 10.30
CA GLY A 73 -0.77 -13.15 10.28
C GLY A 73 0.20 -13.63 11.36
N THR A 74 0.27 -14.94 11.52
CA THR A 74 1.19 -15.62 12.45
C THR A 74 2.47 -16.01 11.71
N MET A 75 3.54 -15.22 11.87
CA MET A 75 4.78 -15.39 11.09
C MET A 75 5.45 -16.76 11.29
N ASP A 76 5.24 -17.42 12.43
CA ASP A 76 5.76 -18.77 12.69
C ASP A 76 5.13 -19.86 11.79
N LYS A 77 3.96 -19.59 11.21
CA LYS A 77 3.31 -20.46 10.23
C LYS A 77 3.80 -20.26 8.80
N LEU A 78 4.59 -19.21 8.53
CA LEU A 78 5.15 -18.94 7.20
C LEU A 78 6.22 -19.97 6.87
N CYS A 79 5.96 -20.87 5.92
CA CYS A 79 6.86 -21.98 5.62
C CYS A 79 7.78 -21.71 4.41
N ALA A 80 7.44 -20.74 3.55
CA ALA A 80 8.25 -20.34 2.41
C ALA A 80 7.90 -18.90 1.98
N VAL A 81 8.82 -18.25 1.25
CA VAL A 81 8.64 -16.91 0.66
C VAL A 81 9.06 -16.92 -0.80
N GLU A 82 8.58 -15.96 -1.59
CA GLU A 82 9.10 -15.74 -2.94
C GLU A 82 10.57 -15.27 -2.86
N GLU A 83 11.43 -15.67 -3.82
CA GLU A 83 12.87 -15.33 -3.82
C GLU A 83 13.13 -13.82 -3.77
N ILE A 84 12.23 -13.03 -4.39
CA ILE A 84 12.32 -11.57 -4.38
C ILE A 84 12.26 -10.97 -2.97
N GLU A 85 11.72 -11.69 -1.99
CA GLU A 85 11.64 -11.24 -0.61
C GLU A 85 13.00 -11.28 0.12
N GLY A 86 13.97 -12.01 -0.41
CA GLY A 86 15.35 -12.02 0.07
C GLY A 86 16.20 -10.84 -0.40
N SER A 87 15.72 -10.05 -1.35
CA SER A 87 16.48 -8.94 -1.94
C SER A 87 15.81 -7.60 -1.71
N ARG A 88 16.60 -6.59 -1.33
CA ARG A 88 16.15 -5.19 -1.25
C ARG A 88 16.32 -4.43 -2.58
N THR A 89 16.90 -5.06 -3.60
CA THR A 89 17.14 -4.43 -4.90
C THR A 89 15.95 -4.62 -5.85
N GLY A 90 15.90 -3.82 -6.90
CA GLY A 90 14.89 -3.94 -7.95
C GLY A 90 13.60 -3.16 -7.73
N PHE A 91 13.43 -2.53 -6.58
CA PHE A 91 12.31 -1.64 -6.29
C PHE A 91 12.75 -0.20 -6.06
N VAL A 92 11.84 0.72 -6.32
CA VAL A 92 12.05 2.16 -6.13
C VAL A 92 11.91 2.54 -4.66
N SER A 93 10.99 1.89 -3.95
CA SER A 93 10.73 2.07 -2.54
C SER A 93 11.25 0.89 -1.72
N VAL A 94 11.51 1.11 -0.46
CA VAL A 94 11.71 0.04 0.52
C VAL A 94 10.42 -0.73 0.76
N ARG A 95 10.54 -1.94 1.27
CA ARG A 95 9.44 -2.77 1.75
C ARG A 95 9.55 -2.89 3.27
N PRO A 96 8.80 -2.10 4.05
CA PRO A 96 8.95 -2.07 5.51
C PRO A 96 8.76 -3.44 6.16
N TYR A 97 7.81 -4.27 5.69
CA TYR A 97 7.64 -5.64 6.18
C TYR A 97 8.89 -6.50 6.00
N GLN A 98 9.63 -6.29 4.90
CA GLN A 98 10.89 -7.01 4.66
C GLN A 98 11.96 -6.61 5.67
N ILE A 99 11.97 -5.36 6.13
CA ILE A 99 12.87 -4.90 7.20
C ILE A 99 12.47 -5.55 8.52
N ALA A 100 11.16 -5.55 8.83
CA ALA A 100 10.62 -6.10 10.07
C ALA A 100 10.91 -7.60 10.27
N TYR A 101 11.05 -8.35 9.17
CA TYR A 101 11.19 -9.82 9.17
C TYR A 101 12.38 -10.31 8.34
N GLU A 102 13.41 -9.46 8.17
CA GLU A 102 14.56 -9.73 7.30
C GLU A 102 15.24 -11.06 7.57
N ASP A 103 15.52 -11.35 8.84
CA ASP A 103 16.23 -12.59 9.24
C ASP A 103 15.38 -13.82 8.92
N LEU A 104 14.07 -13.78 9.17
CA LEU A 104 13.16 -14.87 8.83
C LEU A 104 13.19 -15.17 7.34
N PHE A 105 13.02 -14.14 6.50
CA PHE A 105 12.98 -14.33 5.04
C PHE A 105 14.32 -14.82 4.47
N LYS A 106 15.43 -14.26 4.94
CA LYS A 106 16.77 -14.73 4.55
C LYS A 106 17.03 -16.18 4.96
N ASN A 107 16.58 -16.59 6.14
CA ASN A 107 16.75 -17.96 6.61
C ASN A 107 15.91 -18.94 5.78
N LEU A 108 14.62 -18.61 5.50
CA LEU A 108 13.78 -19.44 4.63
C LEU A 108 14.41 -19.65 3.25
N ILE A 109 14.90 -18.58 2.62
CA ILE A 109 15.54 -18.65 1.29
C ILE A 109 16.84 -19.47 1.35
N LYS A 110 17.67 -19.27 2.38
CA LYS A 110 18.91 -20.03 2.58
C LYS A 110 18.66 -21.53 2.76
N GLU A 111 17.52 -21.88 3.33
CA GLU A 111 17.08 -23.27 3.51
C GLU A 111 16.40 -23.84 2.25
N GLY A 112 16.33 -23.09 1.14
CA GLY A 112 15.67 -23.51 -0.09
C GLY A 112 14.13 -23.46 -0.01
N LYS A 113 13.57 -22.85 1.01
CA LYS A 113 12.12 -22.69 1.21
C LYS A 113 11.62 -21.47 0.42
N THR A 114 11.58 -21.61 -0.90
CA THR A 114 11.10 -20.56 -1.82
C THR A 114 9.82 -20.98 -2.54
N ALA A 115 8.92 -20.03 -2.72
CA ALA A 115 7.63 -20.19 -3.40
C ALA A 115 7.70 -19.77 -4.88
N GLY A 116 8.88 -19.81 -5.47
CA GLY A 116 9.18 -19.33 -6.82
C GLY A 116 9.84 -17.93 -6.80
N ALA A 117 10.15 -17.43 -7.99
CA ALA A 117 10.91 -16.17 -8.12
C ALA A 117 10.18 -14.93 -7.58
N GLY A 118 8.86 -14.86 -7.75
CA GLY A 118 8.09 -13.67 -7.44
C GLY A 118 8.41 -12.48 -8.36
N GLY A 119 7.90 -11.31 -7.99
CA GLY A 119 8.16 -10.07 -8.69
C GLY A 119 7.08 -9.66 -9.69
N PRO A 120 7.16 -8.42 -10.23
CA PRO A 120 6.08 -7.84 -11.05
C PRO A 120 5.76 -8.60 -12.34
N LYS A 121 6.68 -9.44 -12.82
CA LYS A 121 6.51 -10.25 -14.03
C LYS A 121 6.04 -11.68 -13.74
N ALA A 122 6.09 -12.13 -12.49
CA ALA A 122 5.67 -13.47 -12.09
C ALA A 122 4.16 -13.46 -11.77
N GLN A 123 3.32 -13.52 -12.80
CA GLN A 123 1.87 -13.47 -12.68
C GLN A 123 1.21 -14.85 -12.78
N VAL A 124 1.94 -15.89 -12.36
CA VAL A 124 1.47 -17.28 -12.42
C VAL A 124 1.87 -18.03 -11.15
N LEU A 125 1.03 -18.97 -10.74
CA LEU A 125 1.35 -19.90 -9.65
C LEU A 125 2.41 -20.92 -10.13
N GLN A 126 3.47 -21.06 -9.34
CA GLN A 126 4.51 -22.08 -9.59
C GLN A 126 4.07 -23.41 -8.96
N THR A 127 3.07 -24.06 -9.55
CA THR A 127 2.35 -25.20 -8.94
C THR A 127 3.25 -26.34 -8.50
N GLU A 128 4.28 -26.69 -9.28
CA GLU A 128 5.24 -27.75 -8.93
C GLU A 128 6.07 -27.39 -7.69
N ILE A 129 6.54 -26.14 -7.64
CA ILE A 129 7.31 -25.62 -6.49
C ILE A 129 6.43 -25.57 -5.26
N LEU A 130 5.21 -25.04 -5.41
CA LEU A 130 4.25 -24.92 -4.30
C LEU A 130 3.80 -26.29 -3.78
N ALA A 131 3.55 -27.25 -4.65
CA ALA A 131 3.20 -28.62 -4.25
C ALA A 131 4.35 -29.30 -3.47
N ALA A 132 5.59 -29.07 -3.84
CA ALA A 132 6.75 -29.62 -3.13
C ALA A 132 6.96 -29.03 -1.72
N LEU A 133 6.38 -27.85 -1.42
CA LEU A 133 6.41 -27.23 -0.09
C LEU A 133 5.35 -27.83 0.84
N GLU A 134 4.36 -28.53 0.29
CA GLU A 134 3.21 -29.09 1.04
C GLU A 134 2.56 -28.07 1.98
N PRO A 135 2.13 -26.88 1.49
CA PRO A 135 1.45 -25.89 2.33
C PRO A 135 0.05 -26.37 2.71
N ASP A 136 -0.43 -25.94 3.87
CA ASP A 136 -1.83 -26.16 4.29
C ASP A 136 -2.76 -25.10 3.68
N LEU A 137 -2.22 -23.92 3.34
CA LEU A 137 -2.96 -22.82 2.73
C LEU A 137 -2.02 -21.83 2.02
N ILE A 138 -2.49 -21.26 0.91
CA ILE A 138 -1.81 -20.21 0.18
C ILE A 138 -2.65 -18.93 0.17
N PHE A 139 -2.10 -17.80 0.62
CA PHE A 139 -2.64 -16.48 0.34
C PHE A 139 -2.07 -15.93 -0.96
N SER A 140 -2.94 -15.44 -1.86
CA SER A 140 -2.53 -14.98 -3.20
C SER A 140 -3.09 -13.59 -3.51
N CYS A 141 -2.22 -12.70 -3.97
CA CYS A 141 -2.60 -11.42 -4.60
C CYS A 141 -2.45 -11.47 -6.15
N LEU A 142 -2.26 -12.64 -6.74
CA LEU A 142 -2.23 -12.80 -8.19
C LEU A 142 -3.61 -12.58 -8.80
N THR A 143 -3.65 -11.94 -9.96
CA THR A 143 -4.89 -11.79 -10.74
C THR A 143 -5.02 -12.97 -11.70
N LEU A 144 -5.80 -13.97 -11.32
CA LEU A 144 -5.99 -15.21 -12.06
C LEU A 144 -7.48 -15.46 -12.29
N GLU A 145 -7.80 -16.24 -13.35
CA GLU A 145 -9.14 -16.75 -13.56
C GLU A 145 -9.49 -17.81 -12.51
N THR A 146 -10.76 -17.88 -12.10
CA THR A 146 -11.21 -18.82 -11.07
C THR A 146 -10.85 -20.27 -11.40
N SER A 147 -11.04 -20.69 -12.66
CA SER A 147 -10.66 -22.05 -13.10
C SER A 147 -9.16 -22.34 -12.95
N ALA A 148 -8.30 -21.35 -13.20
CA ALA A 148 -6.86 -21.52 -13.04
C ALA A 148 -6.45 -21.68 -11.57
N ILE A 149 -7.18 -21.01 -10.65
CA ILE A 149 -6.97 -21.17 -9.21
C ILE A 149 -7.43 -22.57 -8.77
N GLU A 150 -8.62 -23.01 -9.20
CA GLU A 150 -9.16 -24.34 -8.88
C GLU A 150 -8.27 -25.49 -9.40
N ASP A 151 -7.70 -25.34 -10.58
CA ASP A 151 -6.76 -26.33 -11.13
C ASP A 151 -5.43 -26.34 -10.36
N ALA A 152 -4.96 -25.17 -9.91
CA ALA A 152 -3.79 -25.09 -9.06
C ALA A 152 -4.04 -25.69 -7.67
N GLU A 153 -5.21 -25.45 -7.03
CA GLU A 153 -5.60 -26.07 -5.77
C GLU A 153 -5.57 -27.61 -5.85
N LYS A 154 -6.09 -28.19 -6.95
CA LYS A 154 -6.04 -29.64 -7.18
C LYS A 154 -4.61 -30.14 -7.33
N ALA A 155 -3.76 -29.40 -8.05
CA ALA A 155 -2.37 -29.79 -8.31
C ALA A 155 -1.48 -29.67 -7.07
N ILE A 156 -1.70 -28.66 -6.22
CA ILE A 156 -0.93 -28.37 -5.00
C ILE A 156 -1.46 -29.20 -3.83
N GLY A 157 -2.78 -29.39 -3.73
CA GLY A 157 -3.43 -30.13 -2.67
C GLY A 157 -3.88 -29.29 -1.47
N CYS A 158 -3.94 -27.96 -1.60
CA CYS A 158 -4.40 -27.07 -0.55
C CYS A 158 -5.23 -25.90 -1.10
N PRO A 159 -6.07 -25.24 -0.29
CA PRO A 159 -6.84 -24.07 -0.70
C PRO A 159 -5.92 -22.87 -0.98
N ILE A 160 -6.32 -22.07 -1.99
CA ILE A 160 -5.71 -20.80 -2.35
C ILE A 160 -6.73 -19.69 -2.08
N VAL A 161 -6.40 -18.76 -1.20
CA VAL A 161 -7.26 -17.66 -0.78
C VAL A 161 -6.83 -16.38 -1.47
N THR A 162 -7.72 -15.78 -2.28
CA THR A 162 -7.42 -14.54 -2.99
C THR A 162 -7.61 -13.33 -2.08
N LEU A 163 -6.57 -12.51 -1.98
CA LEU A 163 -6.54 -11.22 -1.30
C LEU A 163 -6.47 -10.08 -2.32
N LYS A 164 -6.93 -8.88 -1.98
CA LYS A 164 -6.89 -7.70 -2.84
C LYS A 164 -6.55 -6.42 -2.07
N TYR A 165 -5.93 -5.48 -2.78
CA TYR A 165 -5.66 -4.12 -2.28
C TYR A 165 -6.77 -3.12 -2.62
N GLY A 166 -7.58 -3.40 -3.66
CA GLY A 166 -8.57 -2.45 -4.18
C GLY A 166 -7.98 -1.24 -4.91
N GLN A 167 -8.85 -0.40 -5.46
CA GLN A 167 -8.44 0.74 -6.29
C GLN A 167 -7.84 1.89 -5.46
N SER A 168 -8.39 2.15 -4.28
CA SER A 168 -7.93 3.22 -3.40
C SER A 168 -6.74 2.78 -2.50
N LYS A 169 -6.15 1.61 -2.78
CA LYS A 169 -5.00 1.06 -2.06
C LYS A 169 -5.21 1.10 -0.53
N ALA A 170 -4.34 1.76 0.23
CA ALA A 170 -4.41 1.83 1.70
C ALA A 170 -5.77 2.30 2.27
N PHE A 171 -6.56 3.02 1.48
CA PHE A 171 -7.86 3.56 1.88
C PHE A 171 -9.05 2.73 1.39
N SER A 172 -8.78 1.57 0.81
CA SER A 172 -9.79 0.65 0.25
C SER A 172 -10.41 -0.26 1.32
N SER A 173 -11.66 -0.69 1.10
CA SER A 173 -12.32 -1.70 1.94
C SER A 173 -11.69 -3.08 1.76
N GLU A 174 -11.23 -3.40 0.56
CA GLU A 174 -10.65 -4.70 0.21
C GLU A 174 -9.40 -5.04 1.05
N ILE A 175 -8.63 -4.03 1.47
CA ILE A 175 -7.52 -4.28 2.42
C ILE A 175 -8.06 -4.79 3.76
N LYS A 176 -9.09 -4.14 4.32
CA LYS A 176 -9.67 -4.55 5.59
C LYS A 176 -10.30 -5.94 5.51
N GLU A 177 -10.96 -6.24 4.39
CA GLU A 177 -11.52 -7.57 4.11
C GLU A 177 -10.40 -8.62 4.01
N SER A 178 -9.31 -8.31 3.29
CA SER A 178 -8.12 -9.18 3.22
C SER A 178 -7.51 -9.43 4.60
N LEU A 179 -7.36 -8.40 5.44
CA LEU A 179 -6.85 -8.54 6.80
C LEU A 179 -7.78 -9.38 7.68
N ALA A 180 -9.11 -9.21 7.55
CA ALA A 180 -10.10 -9.99 8.28
C ALA A 180 -10.03 -11.48 7.91
N ILE A 181 -9.87 -11.82 6.63
CA ILE A 181 -9.69 -13.20 6.17
C ILE A 181 -8.41 -13.80 6.74
N ILE A 182 -7.28 -13.08 6.69
CA ILE A 182 -6.01 -13.55 7.28
C ILE A 182 -6.19 -13.79 8.79
N GLY A 183 -6.81 -12.85 9.50
CA GLY A 183 -7.05 -12.97 10.94
C GLY A 183 -7.90 -14.19 11.30
N ALA A 184 -8.98 -14.44 10.57
CA ALA A 184 -9.84 -15.60 10.79
C ALA A 184 -9.10 -16.94 10.57
N VAL A 185 -8.25 -17.01 9.53
CA VAL A 185 -7.44 -18.22 9.25
C VAL A 185 -6.32 -18.41 10.28
N CYS A 186 -5.75 -17.32 10.77
CA CYS A 186 -4.62 -17.34 11.71
C CYS A 186 -5.03 -17.29 13.19
N CYS A 187 -6.34 -17.10 13.50
CA CYS A 187 -6.86 -16.82 14.84
C CYS A 187 -6.18 -15.61 15.49
N THR A 188 -6.10 -14.50 14.71
CA THR A 188 -5.45 -13.24 15.12
C THR A 188 -6.41 -12.05 14.99
N GLU A 189 -7.70 -12.27 15.24
CA GLU A 189 -8.77 -11.29 15.07
C GLU A 189 -8.54 -10.02 15.92
N ASP A 190 -8.02 -10.17 17.13
CA ASP A 190 -7.68 -9.03 17.99
C ASP A 190 -6.68 -8.11 17.31
N ARG A 191 -5.68 -8.68 16.63
CA ARG A 191 -4.70 -7.91 15.86
C ARG A 191 -5.33 -7.23 14.64
N VAL A 192 -6.28 -7.87 13.98
CA VAL A 192 -7.06 -7.26 12.89
C VAL A 192 -7.86 -6.07 13.41
N ILE A 193 -8.55 -6.22 14.54
CA ILE A 193 -9.33 -5.14 15.18
C ILE A 193 -8.43 -3.95 15.48
N GLU A 194 -7.27 -4.17 16.07
CA GLU A 194 -6.28 -3.12 16.38
C GLU A 194 -5.84 -2.35 15.12
N ILE A 195 -5.38 -3.06 14.08
CA ILE A 195 -4.90 -2.46 12.83
C ILE A 195 -6.03 -1.70 12.12
N VAL A 196 -7.20 -2.31 11.98
CA VAL A 196 -8.33 -1.68 11.28
C VAL A 196 -8.83 -0.45 12.04
N ALA A 197 -8.90 -0.52 13.37
CA ALA A 197 -9.27 0.65 14.19
C ALA A 197 -8.27 1.80 14.03
N ALA A 198 -6.97 1.50 14.00
CA ALA A 198 -5.93 2.50 13.75
C ALA A 198 -6.07 3.10 12.34
N MET A 199 -6.29 2.29 11.31
CA MET A 199 -6.52 2.76 9.93
C MET A 199 -7.73 3.70 9.83
N GLU A 200 -8.86 3.34 10.46
CA GLU A 200 -10.06 4.19 10.48
C GLU A 200 -9.83 5.48 11.29
N GLY A 201 -9.11 5.40 12.40
CA GLY A 201 -8.70 6.56 13.19
C GLY A 201 -7.87 7.55 12.37
N MET A 202 -6.83 7.07 11.70
CA MET A 202 -5.98 7.86 10.82
C MET A 202 -6.77 8.47 9.65
N LYS A 203 -7.65 7.70 9.01
CA LYS A 203 -8.50 8.19 7.92
C LYS A 203 -9.42 9.33 8.38
N LYS A 204 -10.03 9.19 9.56
CA LYS A 204 -10.87 10.21 10.17
C LYS A 204 -10.06 11.47 10.49
N GLU A 205 -8.88 11.33 11.08
CA GLU A 205 -7.98 12.44 11.38
C GLU A 205 -7.56 13.18 10.10
N LEU A 206 -7.12 12.44 9.08
CA LEU A 206 -6.73 13.00 7.78
C LEU A 206 -7.86 13.81 7.13
N SER A 207 -9.07 13.27 7.12
CA SER A 207 -10.23 13.97 6.56
C SER A 207 -10.57 15.26 7.30
N ALA A 208 -10.25 15.35 8.60
CA ALA A 208 -10.51 16.54 9.41
C ALA A 208 -9.59 17.72 9.06
N TYR A 209 -8.38 17.49 8.55
CA TYR A 209 -7.46 18.58 8.20
C TYR A 209 -7.98 19.49 7.09
N GLY A 210 -8.73 18.93 6.12
CA GLY A 210 -9.34 19.69 5.03
C GLY A 210 -10.72 20.28 5.34
N THR A 211 -11.29 19.97 6.51
CA THR A 211 -12.61 20.48 6.88
C THR A 211 -12.55 21.99 7.07
N ASP A 212 -13.49 22.71 6.46
CA ASP A 212 -13.62 24.18 6.51
C ASP A 212 -12.38 24.96 6.02
N LYS A 213 -11.47 24.32 5.30
CA LYS A 213 -10.29 24.95 4.70
C LYS A 213 -10.36 24.93 3.18
N THR A 214 -9.88 26.01 2.57
CA THR A 214 -9.65 26.02 1.12
C THR A 214 -8.42 25.14 0.82
N SER A 215 -8.61 24.09 0.05
CA SER A 215 -7.51 23.24 -0.38
C SER A 215 -6.64 23.98 -1.41
N PRO A 216 -5.31 23.96 -1.26
CA PRO A 216 -4.43 24.32 -2.36
C PRO A 216 -4.60 23.34 -3.52
N THR A 217 -4.34 23.81 -4.74
CA THR A 217 -4.22 22.94 -5.92
C THR A 217 -2.79 22.40 -5.97
N VAL A 218 -2.66 21.09 -6.01
CA VAL A 218 -1.34 20.44 -5.99
C VAL A 218 -1.07 19.62 -7.26
N TYR A 219 0.20 19.43 -7.57
CA TYR A 219 0.66 18.50 -8.62
C TYR A 219 1.55 17.44 -8.00
N LEU A 220 1.29 16.16 -8.33
CA LEU A 220 2.20 15.06 -8.06
C LEU A 220 3.12 14.88 -9.26
N ALA A 221 4.41 15.05 -9.07
CA ALA A 221 5.45 14.79 -10.06
C ALA A 221 6.22 13.50 -9.73
N CYS A 222 6.83 12.90 -10.73
CA CYS A 222 7.72 11.74 -10.59
C CYS A 222 7.03 10.49 -10.00
N ASN A 223 5.72 10.33 -10.19
CA ASN A 223 4.98 9.21 -9.62
C ASN A 223 5.61 7.85 -9.99
N SER A 224 6.20 7.18 -9.01
CA SER A 224 7.01 5.99 -9.18
C SER A 224 6.25 4.67 -9.00
N ASN A 225 4.91 4.68 -9.02
CA ASN A 225 4.08 3.47 -8.79
C ASN A 225 4.44 2.28 -9.69
N TRP A 226 4.96 2.52 -10.89
CA TRP A 226 5.37 1.51 -11.87
C TRP A 226 6.84 1.63 -12.23
N GLY A 227 7.71 1.91 -11.27
CA GLY A 227 9.14 2.12 -11.45
C GLY A 227 9.54 3.58 -11.50
N LYS A 228 10.83 3.83 -11.72
CA LYS A 228 11.37 5.19 -11.78
C LYS A 228 10.81 5.92 -13.00
N LYS A 229 10.25 7.09 -12.78
CA LYS A 229 9.68 7.95 -13.81
C LYS A 229 9.98 9.42 -13.53
N GLY A 230 10.10 10.24 -14.60
CA GLY A 230 10.42 11.65 -14.51
C GLY A 230 9.27 12.56 -14.11
N PHE A 231 9.49 13.88 -14.22
CA PHE A 231 8.63 14.93 -13.69
C PHE A 231 7.16 14.87 -14.18
N LEU A 232 6.95 14.49 -15.42
CA LEU A 232 5.61 14.43 -16.02
C LEU A 232 4.81 13.17 -15.64
N SER A 233 5.42 12.23 -14.89
CA SER A 233 4.67 11.08 -14.37
C SER A 233 3.80 11.49 -13.18
N THR A 234 2.50 11.17 -13.29
CA THR A 234 1.48 11.59 -12.33
C THR A 234 0.28 10.64 -12.31
N SER A 235 -0.75 10.93 -11.52
CA SER A 235 -2.01 10.18 -11.52
C SER A 235 -3.20 11.07 -11.17
N LYS A 236 -4.38 10.67 -11.65
CA LYS A 236 -5.68 11.20 -11.18
C LYS A 236 -6.11 10.48 -9.90
N SER A 237 -7.01 11.11 -9.17
CA SER A 237 -7.62 10.55 -7.95
C SER A 237 -6.59 9.93 -7.01
N TYR A 238 -5.46 10.65 -6.84
CA TYR A 238 -4.35 10.12 -6.05
C TYR A 238 -4.78 9.91 -4.60
N PRO A 239 -4.79 8.67 -4.09
CA PRO A 239 -5.44 8.34 -2.82
C PRO A 239 -4.90 9.12 -1.62
N ILE A 240 -3.60 9.47 -1.63
CA ILE A 240 -2.93 10.24 -0.59
C ILE A 240 -3.51 11.66 -0.50
N PHE A 241 -3.76 12.31 -1.63
CA PHE A 241 -4.38 13.64 -1.65
C PHE A 241 -5.86 13.57 -1.30
N THR A 242 -6.56 12.59 -1.86
CA THR A 242 -7.99 12.38 -1.60
C THR A 242 -8.30 12.14 -0.12
N ALA A 243 -7.41 11.45 0.61
CA ALA A 243 -7.58 11.15 2.03
C ALA A 243 -7.77 12.40 2.90
N SER A 244 -7.14 13.51 2.53
CA SER A 244 -7.22 14.79 3.25
C SER A 244 -8.00 15.87 2.48
N GLY A 245 -8.69 15.50 1.38
CA GLY A 245 -9.43 16.45 0.56
C GLY A 245 -8.55 17.48 -0.16
N ILE A 246 -7.29 17.13 -0.47
CA ILE A 246 -6.37 17.98 -1.21
C ILE A 246 -6.71 17.92 -2.70
N LYS A 247 -6.80 19.10 -3.34
CA LYS A 247 -7.17 19.24 -4.74
C LYS A 247 -5.99 18.90 -5.65
N ASN A 248 -6.09 17.80 -6.38
CA ASN A 248 -5.11 17.42 -7.39
C ASN A 248 -5.45 18.09 -8.73
N VAL A 249 -4.52 18.84 -9.30
CA VAL A 249 -4.73 19.53 -10.60
C VAL A 249 -5.10 18.56 -11.72
N MET A 250 -4.63 17.32 -11.65
CA MET A 250 -4.92 16.31 -12.66
C MET A 250 -6.37 15.79 -12.63
N ASP A 251 -7.13 16.09 -11.56
CA ASP A 251 -8.56 15.75 -11.47
C ASP A 251 -9.48 16.76 -12.17
N GLU A 252 -8.93 17.90 -12.62
CA GLU A 252 -9.67 18.91 -13.35
C GLU A 252 -10.12 18.41 -14.72
N THR A 253 -11.28 18.94 -15.19
CA THR A 253 -11.83 18.64 -16.52
C THR A 253 -10.83 19.00 -17.62
N GLY A 254 -10.68 18.12 -18.61
CA GLY A 254 -9.78 18.33 -19.75
C GLY A 254 -8.34 17.89 -19.52
N LYS A 255 -7.91 17.63 -18.28
CA LYS A 255 -6.56 17.10 -18.02
C LYS A 255 -6.46 15.63 -18.46
N THR A 256 -5.35 15.29 -19.11
CA THR A 256 -5.11 13.94 -19.68
C THR A 256 -3.86 13.30 -19.12
N ILE A 257 -3.91 11.97 -18.97
CA ILE A 257 -2.77 11.13 -18.62
C ILE A 257 -2.77 9.95 -19.59
N THR A 258 -1.64 9.70 -20.22
CA THR A 258 -1.40 8.55 -21.10
C THR A 258 -0.19 7.79 -20.59
N ASP A 259 -0.32 6.49 -20.36
CA ASP A 259 0.73 5.61 -19.83
C ASP A 259 1.38 6.10 -18.53
N GLY A 260 0.59 6.83 -17.73
CA GLY A 260 1.04 7.41 -16.46
C GLY A 260 1.78 8.75 -16.59
N TYR A 261 1.79 9.35 -17.79
CA TYR A 261 2.39 10.67 -18.03
C TYR A 261 1.35 11.70 -18.46
N THR A 262 1.50 12.92 -17.98
CA THR A 262 0.82 14.10 -18.49
C THR A 262 1.72 14.86 -19.48
N THR A 263 1.23 16.00 -19.99
CA THR A 263 2.00 16.88 -20.87
C THR A 263 2.26 18.22 -20.19
N TRP A 264 3.27 18.95 -20.67
CA TRP A 264 3.56 20.31 -20.21
C TRP A 264 2.35 21.24 -20.35
N GLU A 265 1.59 21.13 -21.43
CA GLU A 265 0.39 21.92 -21.67
C GLU A 265 -0.66 21.77 -20.55
N ASN A 266 -0.78 20.58 -20.00
CA ASN A 266 -1.72 20.31 -18.91
C ASN A 266 -1.32 20.99 -17.59
N ILE A 267 -0.06 21.31 -17.36
CA ILE A 267 0.43 21.75 -16.05
C ILE A 267 0.98 23.19 -16.05
N ILE A 268 1.59 23.67 -17.15
CA ILE A 268 2.18 25.02 -17.20
C ILE A 268 1.13 26.12 -16.99
N ASN A 269 -0.05 25.98 -17.61
CA ASN A 269 -1.12 26.97 -17.54
C ASN A 269 -2.11 26.69 -16.39
N ALA A 270 -1.81 25.74 -15.55
CA ALA A 270 -2.63 25.42 -14.39
C ALA A 270 -2.18 26.26 -13.18
N ASP A 271 -3.15 26.70 -12.38
CA ASP A 271 -2.88 27.41 -11.13
C ASP A 271 -2.50 26.39 -10.05
N ILE A 272 -1.22 26.02 -10.02
CA ILE A 272 -0.65 25.04 -9.11
C ILE A 272 0.03 25.78 -7.95
N ASP A 273 -0.47 25.58 -6.74
CA ASP A 273 0.09 26.17 -5.52
C ASP A 273 1.33 25.43 -5.03
N LYS A 274 1.34 24.09 -5.16
CA LYS A 274 2.42 23.25 -4.62
C LYS A 274 2.71 22.05 -5.51
N ILE A 275 3.98 21.65 -5.56
CA ILE A 275 4.45 20.47 -6.28
C ILE A 275 4.98 19.47 -5.26
N PHE A 276 4.45 18.24 -5.31
CA PHE A 276 5.00 17.10 -4.58
C PHE A 276 5.80 16.22 -5.55
N ILE A 277 7.06 15.98 -5.25
CA ILE A 277 7.94 15.13 -6.02
C ILE A 277 8.08 13.79 -5.29
N ASP A 278 7.70 12.70 -5.95
CA ASP A 278 7.97 11.35 -5.47
C ASP A 278 9.47 11.07 -5.57
N ALA A 279 10.11 10.82 -4.42
CA ALA A 279 11.54 10.58 -4.31
C ALA A 279 12.04 9.41 -5.19
N GLY A 280 11.16 8.47 -5.49
CA GLY A 280 11.47 7.34 -6.35
C GLY A 280 11.83 7.71 -7.79
N GLY A 281 11.35 8.84 -8.29
CA GLY A 281 11.64 9.35 -9.64
C GLY A 281 12.62 10.52 -9.69
N LEU A 282 13.12 11.00 -8.54
CA LEU A 282 13.92 12.21 -8.45
C LEU A 282 15.21 12.16 -9.32
N ASP A 283 15.91 11.02 -9.37
CA ASP A 283 17.10 10.84 -10.20
C ASP A 283 16.79 11.00 -11.70
N ILE A 284 15.64 10.46 -12.14
CA ILE A 284 15.20 10.58 -13.53
C ILE A 284 14.90 12.03 -13.85
N PHE A 285 14.15 12.70 -12.96
CA PHE A 285 13.84 14.13 -13.14
C PHE A 285 15.10 15.00 -13.17
N LYS A 286 16.08 14.73 -12.30
CA LYS A 286 17.36 15.44 -12.35
C LYS A 286 18.07 15.25 -13.69
N GLY A 287 18.11 14.01 -14.22
CA GLY A 287 18.67 13.73 -15.54
C GLY A 287 17.95 14.50 -16.66
N GLU A 288 16.59 14.46 -16.66
CA GLU A 288 15.78 15.20 -17.63
C GLU A 288 16.00 16.72 -17.56
N TYR A 289 16.22 17.25 -16.35
CA TYR A 289 16.48 18.68 -16.14
C TYR A 289 17.87 19.09 -16.64
N ASP A 290 18.90 18.28 -16.39
CA ASP A 290 20.31 18.56 -16.65
C ASP A 290 20.75 18.26 -18.11
N GLU A 291 19.89 17.65 -18.94
CA GLU A 291 20.21 17.39 -20.34
C GLU A 291 20.52 18.69 -21.12
N PRO A 292 21.56 18.72 -22.01
CA PRO A 292 22.04 19.94 -22.64
C PRO A 292 21.00 20.77 -23.41
N GLU A 293 19.99 20.12 -23.99
CA GLU A 293 18.92 20.80 -24.74
C GLU A 293 17.54 20.61 -24.07
N SER A 294 17.54 20.41 -22.75
CA SER A 294 16.32 20.18 -22.00
C SER A 294 15.36 21.38 -22.07
N THR A 295 14.11 21.10 -22.34
CA THR A 295 13.02 22.09 -22.25
C THR A 295 12.50 22.26 -20.82
N TYR A 296 12.93 21.42 -19.87
CA TYR A 296 12.47 21.43 -18.48
C TYR A 296 12.70 22.77 -17.77
N PRO A 297 13.91 23.37 -17.83
CA PRO A 297 14.14 24.66 -17.17
C PRO A 297 13.18 25.75 -17.63
N GLY A 298 12.93 25.85 -18.94
CA GLY A 298 12.03 26.83 -19.51
C GLY A 298 10.57 26.61 -19.20
N ASN A 299 10.13 25.35 -19.16
CA ASN A 299 8.77 24.97 -18.82
C ASN A 299 8.48 25.16 -17.32
N LEU A 300 9.38 24.73 -16.47
CA LEU A 300 9.26 24.88 -15.02
C LEU A 300 9.28 26.36 -14.58
N ALA A 301 10.07 27.20 -15.25
CA ALA A 301 10.09 28.65 -14.99
C ALA A 301 8.74 29.34 -15.23
N GLN A 302 7.80 28.70 -15.94
CA GLN A 302 6.45 29.22 -16.17
C GLN A 302 5.48 28.81 -15.04
N MET A 303 5.85 27.86 -14.18
CA MET A 303 4.99 27.37 -13.10
C MET A 303 5.19 28.21 -11.83
N THR A 304 4.12 28.80 -11.31
CA THR A 304 4.14 29.63 -10.09
C THR A 304 4.69 28.87 -8.88
N ALA A 305 4.26 27.61 -8.68
CA ALA A 305 4.75 26.79 -7.58
C ALA A 305 6.27 26.51 -7.67
N TRP A 306 6.81 26.39 -8.88
CA TRP A 306 8.25 26.19 -9.09
C TRP A 306 9.05 27.46 -8.78
N THR A 307 8.67 28.59 -9.37
CA THR A 307 9.33 29.88 -9.16
C THR A 307 9.19 30.40 -7.74
N GLY A 308 8.06 30.07 -7.08
CA GLY A 308 7.80 30.34 -5.66
C GLY A 308 8.52 29.38 -4.72
N LYS A 309 9.25 28.40 -5.22
CA LYS A 309 9.92 27.34 -4.45
C LYS A 309 8.97 26.55 -3.54
N GLU A 310 7.72 26.36 -3.98
CA GLU A 310 6.72 25.54 -3.28
C GLU A 310 6.79 24.07 -3.77
N VAL A 311 7.98 23.48 -3.66
CA VAL A 311 8.31 22.12 -4.11
C VAL A 311 8.72 21.27 -2.92
N TYR A 312 8.13 20.07 -2.80
CA TYR A 312 8.24 19.22 -1.62
C TYR A 312 8.56 17.78 -2.00
N LEU A 313 9.50 17.15 -1.30
CA LEU A 313 9.87 15.75 -1.49
C LEU A 313 8.95 14.85 -0.68
N MET A 314 8.35 13.87 -1.33
CA MET A 314 7.49 12.85 -0.73
C MET A 314 8.11 11.46 -0.94
N MET A 315 7.94 10.56 0.02
CA MET A 315 8.52 9.22 -0.08
C MET A 315 7.72 8.34 -1.05
N PRO A 316 8.39 7.44 -1.79
CA PRO A 316 7.68 6.47 -2.61
C PRO A 316 6.88 5.49 -1.74
N ASN A 317 5.71 5.11 -2.23
CA ASN A 317 4.74 4.33 -1.47
C ASN A 317 4.38 2.99 -2.14
N ASN A 318 5.08 2.62 -3.21
CA ASN A 318 4.83 1.38 -3.93
C ASN A 318 6.11 0.57 -4.13
N ALA A 319 6.15 -0.63 -3.59
CA ALA A 319 7.19 -1.62 -3.83
C ALA A 319 6.60 -3.02 -3.70
N TYR A 320 6.41 -3.69 -4.80
CA TYR A 320 5.71 -4.96 -4.87
C TYR A 320 4.31 -4.85 -4.27
N ASP A 321 3.48 -3.99 -4.89
CA ASP A 321 2.22 -3.35 -4.48
C ASP A 321 2.40 -2.31 -3.35
N ALA A 322 1.29 -1.70 -2.91
CA ALA A 322 1.24 -0.56 -2.03
C ALA A 322 1.74 -0.87 -0.62
N ASN A 323 2.70 -0.10 -0.13
CA ASN A 323 3.05 -0.06 1.29
C ASN A 323 1.96 0.73 2.04
N VAL A 324 1.03 0.05 2.69
CA VAL A 324 -0.17 0.66 3.31
C VAL A 324 0.21 1.75 4.30
N GLU A 325 1.17 1.48 5.17
CA GLU A 325 1.71 2.42 6.15
C GLU A 325 2.30 3.68 5.49
N MET A 326 3.01 3.53 4.36
CA MET A 326 3.60 4.66 3.65
C MET A 326 2.55 5.57 3.00
N TYR A 327 1.39 5.03 2.62
CA TYR A 327 0.26 5.85 2.15
C TYR A 327 -0.24 6.78 3.27
N TYR A 328 -0.38 6.27 4.50
CA TYR A 328 -0.79 7.09 5.65
C TYR A 328 0.27 8.13 5.99
N ILE A 329 1.54 7.75 6.05
CA ILE A 329 2.65 8.69 6.35
C ILE A 329 2.68 9.83 5.31
N ASN A 330 2.60 9.49 4.01
CA ASN A 330 2.54 10.47 2.93
C ASN A 330 1.29 11.36 3.03
N ALA A 331 0.14 10.82 3.42
CA ALA A 331 -1.08 11.61 3.58
C ALA A 331 -0.97 12.62 4.73
N TYR A 332 -0.36 12.25 5.85
CA TYR A 332 -0.06 13.18 6.93
C TYR A 332 0.93 14.27 6.49
N TYR A 333 1.97 13.91 5.74
CA TYR A 333 2.88 14.90 5.19
C TYR A 333 2.19 15.84 4.21
N ALA A 334 1.37 15.32 3.31
CA ALA A 334 0.61 16.14 2.38
C ALA A 334 -0.35 17.10 3.10
N ALA A 335 -1.06 16.63 4.15
CA ALA A 335 -1.92 17.45 4.98
C ALA A 335 -1.14 18.55 5.73
N LYS A 336 0.04 18.22 6.28
CA LYS A 336 0.96 19.20 6.88
C LYS A 336 1.27 20.34 5.92
N ILE A 337 1.66 20.01 4.69
CA ILE A 337 2.08 20.99 3.68
C ILE A 337 0.87 21.76 3.12
N ALA A 338 -0.24 21.08 2.86
CA ALA A 338 -1.42 21.70 2.26
C ALA A 338 -2.15 22.64 3.22
N TYR A 339 -2.26 22.25 4.47
CA TYR A 339 -3.11 22.95 5.46
C TYR A 339 -2.34 23.59 6.62
N GLY A 340 -1.00 23.51 6.61
CA GLY A 340 -0.17 24.03 7.70
C GLY A 340 -0.36 23.28 9.02
N ALA A 341 -0.71 21.99 8.98
CA ALA A 341 -0.91 21.20 10.18
C ALA A 341 0.42 21.02 10.96
N GLU A 342 0.36 21.19 12.29
CA GLU A 342 1.52 20.99 13.15
C GLU A 342 1.73 19.49 13.41
N ILE A 343 2.45 18.82 12.49
CA ILE A 343 2.76 17.40 12.55
C ILE A 343 4.28 17.22 12.55
N ASP A 344 4.83 16.57 13.57
CA ASP A 344 6.18 16.02 13.48
C ASP A 344 6.12 14.73 12.66
N ILE A 345 6.55 14.83 11.40
CA ILE A 345 6.38 13.73 10.45
C ILE A 345 7.27 12.52 10.78
N ALA A 346 8.42 12.72 11.40
CA ALA A 346 9.29 11.62 11.78
C ALA A 346 8.68 10.81 12.95
N SER A 347 8.16 11.50 13.96
CA SER A 347 7.44 10.88 15.08
C SER A 347 6.16 10.19 14.61
N LYS A 348 5.36 10.84 13.74
CA LYS A 348 4.14 10.24 13.17
C LYS A 348 4.45 9.02 12.31
N ALA A 349 5.54 9.03 11.55
CA ALA A 349 5.97 7.89 10.77
C ALA A 349 6.36 6.70 11.65
N ASN A 350 7.13 6.93 12.73
CA ASN A 350 7.47 5.88 13.68
C ASN A 350 6.22 5.30 14.37
N GLU A 351 5.29 6.16 14.81
CA GLU A 351 3.99 5.72 15.38
C GLU A 351 3.24 4.78 14.42
N ILE A 352 3.14 5.16 13.14
CA ILE A 352 2.45 4.35 12.13
C ILE A 352 3.19 3.04 11.87
N LEU A 353 4.51 3.07 11.74
CA LEU A 353 5.32 1.86 11.54
C LEU A 353 5.20 0.91 12.73
N ASP A 354 5.21 1.43 13.95
CA ASP A 354 5.00 0.64 15.17
C ASP A 354 3.61 -0.03 15.22
N ILE A 355 2.56 0.66 14.75
CA ILE A 355 1.21 0.09 14.62
C ILE A 355 1.23 -1.14 13.72
N PHE A 356 1.87 -1.06 12.54
CA PHE A 356 1.84 -2.14 11.56
C PHE A 356 2.77 -3.30 11.88
N TYR A 357 3.93 -3.04 12.48
CA TYR A 357 5.00 -4.05 12.63
C TYR A 357 5.38 -4.38 14.08
N GLY A 358 4.92 -3.58 15.04
CA GLY A 358 5.35 -3.62 16.43
C GLY A 358 6.54 -2.72 16.71
N THR A 359 6.60 -2.25 17.96
CA THR A 359 7.51 -1.20 18.40
C THR A 359 8.98 -1.50 18.07
N GLY A 360 9.60 -0.57 17.36
CA GLY A 360 11.03 -0.55 17.07
C GLY A 360 11.51 -1.53 16.00
N LYS A 361 10.64 -2.31 15.36
CA LYS A 361 11.02 -3.21 14.26
C LYS A 361 11.39 -2.46 12.98
N VAL A 362 10.68 -1.37 12.68
CA VAL A 362 10.95 -0.50 11.53
C VAL A 362 10.87 0.94 12.01
N SER A 363 11.82 1.77 11.60
CA SER A 363 11.82 3.20 11.91
C SER A 363 11.71 4.06 10.66
N TYR A 364 11.38 5.32 10.84
CA TYR A 364 11.39 6.32 9.75
C TYR A 364 12.76 6.37 9.04
N ASP A 365 13.86 6.24 9.80
CA ASP A 365 15.20 6.22 9.23
C ASP A 365 15.46 5.04 8.29
N ASN A 366 14.74 3.93 8.46
CA ASN A 366 14.85 2.78 7.58
C ASN A 366 14.11 2.97 6.25
N VAL A 367 13.13 3.87 6.19
CA VAL A 367 12.24 4.03 5.02
C VAL A 367 12.44 5.36 4.27
N LYS A 368 13.13 6.34 4.87
CA LYS A 368 13.39 7.62 4.22
C LYS A 368 14.41 7.50 3.09
N MET A 369 14.26 8.35 2.07
CA MET A 369 15.19 8.55 0.97
C MET A 369 15.57 10.02 0.90
N TYR A 370 16.79 10.33 0.43
CA TYR A 370 17.27 11.70 0.24
C TYR A 370 17.09 12.61 1.46
N GLY A 371 17.35 12.08 2.66
CA GLY A 371 17.18 12.83 3.91
C GLY A 371 15.75 12.88 4.44
N GLY A 372 14.76 12.39 3.70
CA GLY A 372 13.36 12.32 4.14
C GLY A 372 12.47 13.44 3.60
N TYR A 373 11.32 13.61 4.22
CA TYR A 373 10.34 14.63 3.86
C TYR A 373 10.90 16.03 4.07
N GLN A 374 10.95 16.83 3.01
CA GLN A 374 11.53 18.17 3.04
C GLN A 374 11.00 19.09 1.94
N LYS A 375 11.12 20.39 2.16
CA LYS A 375 10.98 21.38 1.11
C LYS A 375 12.25 21.39 0.27
N LEU A 376 12.12 21.36 -1.05
CA LEU A 376 13.24 21.35 -1.97
C LEU A 376 13.58 22.77 -2.44
N ASN A 377 14.87 23.04 -2.59
CA ASN A 377 15.36 24.28 -3.17
C ASN A 377 15.88 24.05 -4.59
N LEU A 378 15.01 23.55 -5.46
CA LEU A 378 15.34 23.27 -6.85
C LEU A 378 15.26 24.55 -7.71
N PRO A 379 16.11 24.69 -8.74
CA PRO A 379 17.18 23.77 -9.13
C PRO A 379 18.52 24.00 -8.39
N ASP A 380 18.56 24.93 -7.44
CA ASP A 380 19.81 25.40 -6.84
C ASP A 380 20.54 24.27 -6.08
N THR A 381 19.77 23.38 -5.43
CA THR A 381 20.31 22.26 -4.68
C THR A 381 19.48 20.99 -4.87
N TRP A 382 20.08 19.97 -5.46
CA TRP A 382 19.48 18.64 -5.55
C TRP A 382 19.83 17.82 -4.30
N PRO A 383 18.85 17.14 -3.65
CA PRO A 383 19.14 16.31 -2.49
C PRO A 383 19.96 15.09 -2.89
N GLU A 384 20.94 14.74 -2.04
CA GLU A 384 21.77 13.55 -2.18
C GLU A 384 21.08 12.32 -1.57
N LYS A 385 21.43 11.12 -2.09
CA LYS A 385 20.87 9.85 -1.62
C LYS A 385 21.27 9.52 -0.19
#